data_aad4077affb1a5eb19d8c92d4fe5b0ee
#
_entry.id   aad4077affb1a5eb19d8c92d4fe5b0ee
#
_cell.length_a   1.000
_cell.length_b   1.000
_cell.length_c   1.000
_cell.angle_alpha   90.00
_cell.angle_beta   90.00
_cell.angle_gamma   90.00
#
_symmetry.space_group_name_H-M   'P 1'
#
loop_
_entity.id
_entity.type
_entity.pdbx_description
1 polymer ?
#
loop_
_entity_poly.entity_id
_entity_poly.type
_entity_poly.pdbx_seq_one_letter_code
_entity_poly.pdbx_strand_id
1 'polypeptide(L)'
;AILSLWAGVENTVSNKTLIQPLCRMVDEGLTEGMVEYIVTHSLRYHINLDKQISKQDGIWRHDTMVPNLARDRTIGILGLGALGSACALKLRELNFNVQGWSRTKKEIPNIECLSGDKGFDKVLKTSDILILLLPLTDKTKYILNSKTLAKVKKGIFIINAGRGSLIDDEALISFIDKGTVAAATLDVFSKEPLPSSHIFWAHAKVTVTPHIAAETRPQ
;
A
#
# COMPACT_ATOMS: atom_id res chain seq x y z
N ALA A 1 6.65 4.52 31.54
CA ALA A 1 6.42 4.29 30.12
C ALA A 1 5.73 5.51 29.50
N ILE A 2 5.99 5.76 28.23
CA ILE A 2 5.27 6.75 27.41
C ILE A 2 4.28 5.99 26.54
N LEU A 3 3.02 6.37 26.60
CA LEU A 3 1.95 5.81 25.78
C LEU A 3 1.66 6.80 24.64
N SER A 4 1.98 6.42 23.41
CA SER A 4 1.64 7.21 22.23
C SER A 4 0.18 6.96 21.83
N LEU A 5 -0.55 8.02 21.55
CA LEU A 5 -1.88 7.97 20.92
C LEU A 5 -1.81 7.71 19.41
N TRP A 6 -0.61 7.57 18.86
CA TRP A 6 -0.37 7.36 17.43
C TRP A 6 0.23 5.97 17.17
N ALA A 7 -0.14 5.37 16.06
CA ALA A 7 0.48 4.13 15.58
C ALA A 7 1.90 4.37 15.05
N GLY A 8 2.15 5.53 14.45
CA GLY A 8 3.47 6.00 14.00
C GLY A 8 4.21 6.72 15.11
N VAL A 9 5.44 6.30 15.39
CA VAL A 9 6.26 6.84 16.49
C VAL A 9 7.66 7.24 16.04
N GLU A 10 7.89 7.36 14.73
CA GLU A 10 9.20 7.57 14.13
C GLU A 10 9.88 8.84 14.70
N ASN A 11 9.14 9.95 14.80
CA ASN A 11 9.64 11.21 15.33
C ASN A 11 9.93 11.14 16.83
N THR A 12 9.23 10.28 17.58
CA THR A 12 9.43 10.11 19.02
C THR A 12 10.62 9.20 19.29
N VAL A 13 10.76 8.09 18.56
CA VAL A 13 11.87 7.14 18.70
C VAL A 13 13.23 7.78 18.36
N SER A 14 13.25 8.74 17.44
CA SER A 14 14.48 9.45 17.05
C SER A 14 14.96 10.44 18.10
N ASN A 15 14.19 10.73 19.14
CA ASN A 15 14.57 11.67 20.20
C ASN A 15 15.62 11.03 21.12
N LYS A 16 16.82 11.60 21.13
CA LYS A 16 17.96 11.12 21.93
C LYS A 16 17.76 11.21 23.44
N THR A 17 16.78 11.99 23.89
CA THR A 17 16.44 12.11 25.33
C THR A 17 15.42 11.06 25.79
N LEU A 18 14.92 10.24 24.89
CA LEU A 18 13.95 9.18 25.21
C LEU A 18 14.66 8.02 25.90
N ILE A 19 14.48 7.92 27.23
CA ILE A 19 15.01 6.83 28.06
C ILE A 19 13.92 5.89 28.59
N GLN A 20 12.65 6.28 28.47
CA GLN A 20 11.51 5.52 28.94
C GLN A 20 11.04 4.54 27.87
N PRO A 21 10.46 3.38 28.25
CA PRO A 21 9.76 2.52 27.31
C PRO A 21 8.65 3.29 26.59
N LEU A 22 8.66 3.24 25.26
CA LEU A 22 7.64 3.84 24.41
C LEU A 22 6.71 2.76 23.85
N CYS A 23 5.42 2.88 24.15
CA CYS A 23 4.35 2.04 23.62
C CYS A 23 3.59 2.81 22.53
N ARG A 24 3.49 2.25 21.35
CA ARG A 24 2.64 2.82 20.30
C ARG A 24 1.21 2.32 20.41
N MET A 25 0.26 3.07 19.87
CA MET A 25 -1.12 2.63 19.79
C MET A 25 -1.26 1.41 18.85
N VAL A 26 -2.01 0.42 19.32
CA VAL A 26 -2.55 -0.70 18.53
C VAL A 26 -4.00 -0.83 18.99
N ASP A 27 -4.91 -0.58 18.08
CA ASP A 27 -6.36 -0.51 18.36
C ASP A 27 -7.13 -1.28 17.28
N GLU A 28 -8.29 -1.84 17.65
CA GLU A 28 -9.12 -2.61 16.73
C GLU A 28 -9.71 -1.71 15.64
N GLY A 29 -10.25 -0.54 15.99
CA GLY A 29 -10.83 0.41 15.06
C GLY A 29 -9.81 0.92 14.03
N LEU A 30 -8.57 1.16 14.46
CA LEU A 30 -7.48 1.51 13.55
C LEU A 30 -7.17 0.36 12.58
N THR A 31 -7.24 -0.88 13.06
CA THR A 31 -7.01 -2.08 12.23
C THR A 31 -8.16 -2.27 11.23
N GLU A 32 -9.39 -2.11 11.68
CA GLU A 32 -10.60 -2.22 10.85
C GLU A 32 -10.59 -1.15 9.75
N GLY A 33 -10.37 0.12 10.09
CA GLY A 33 -10.29 1.21 9.12
C GLY A 33 -9.21 0.98 8.06
N MET A 34 -8.01 0.53 8.47
CA MET A 34 -6.96 0.17 7.52
C MET A 34 -7.39 -0.99 6.60
N VAL A 35 -8.05 -2.01 7.12
CA VAL A 35 -8.55 -3.14 6.33
C VAL A 35 -9.58 -2.65 5.31
N GLU A 36 -10.55 -1.84 5.73
CA GLU A 36 -11.57 -1.26 4.85
C GLU A 36 -10.95 -0.44 3.71
N TYR A 37 -9.98 0.42 4.03
CA TYR A 37 -9.26 1.23 3.06
C TYR A 37 -8.52 0.35 2.03
N ILE A 38 -7.74 -0.60 2.50
CA ILE A 38 -6.93 -1.48 1.64
C ILE A 38 -7.82 -2.38 0.76
N VAL A 39 -8.87 -2.95 1.33
CA VAL A 39 -9.82 -3.79 0.57
C VAL A 39 -10.53 -2.96 -0.50
N THR A 40 -11.00 -1.76 -0.15
CA THR A 40 -11.68 -0.86 -1.09
C THR A 40 -10.82 -0.54 -2.31
N HIS A 41 -9.58 -0.09 -2.09
CA HIS A 41 -8.68 0.27 -3.19
C HIS A 41 -8.17 -0.95 -3.97
N SER A 42 -8.03 -2.11 -3.31
CA SER A 42 -7.69 -3.37 -3.99
C SER A 42 -8.80 -3.83 -4.91
N LEU A 43 -10.06 -3.80 -4.47
CA LEU A 43 -11.21 -4.14 -5.29
C LEU A 43 -11.42 -3.12 -6.42
N ARG A 44 -11.24 -1.82 -6.16
CA ARG A 44 -11.29 -0.76 -7.18
C ARG A 44 -10.35 -1.07 -8.34
N TYR A 45 -9.11 -1.44 -8.05
CA TYR A 45 -8.12 -1.81 -9.07
C TYR A 45 -8.44 -3.17 -9.70
N HIS A 46 -8.89 -4.13 -8.89
CA HIS A 46 -9.21 -5.47 -9.37
C HIS A 46 -10.26 -5.46 -10.46
N ILE A 47 -11.37 -4.73 -10.26
CA ILE A 47 -12.49 -4.64 -11.21
C ILE A 47 -12.28 -3.53 -12.26
N ASN A 48 -11.16 -2.82 -12.24
CA ASN A 48 -10.89 -1.65 -13.09
C ASN A 48 -11.99 -0.58 -13.01
N LEU A 49 -12.47 -0.26 -11.79
CA LEU A 49 -13.60 0.64 -11.56
C LEU A 49 -13.39 2.02 -12.21
N ASP A 50 -12.19 2.60 -12.14
CA ASP A 50 -11.90 3.90 -12.74
C ASP A 50 -12.08 3.90 -14.27
N LYS A 51 -11.67 2.80 -14.91
CA LYS A 51 -11.91 2.63 -16.36
C LYS A 51 -13.39 2.52 -16.68
N GLN A 52 -14.16 1.82 -15.85
CA GLN A 52 -15.60 1.70 -16.03
C GLN A 52 -16.29 3.06 -15.87
N ILE A 53 -15.92 3.84 -14.84
CA ILE A 53 -16.47 5.19 -14.61
C ILE A 53 -16.11 6.13 -15.77
N SER A 54 -14.86 6.10 -16.24
CA SER A 54 -14.40 6.98 -17.33
C SER A 54 -15.01 6.65 -18.70
N LYS A 55 -15.65 5.51 -18.83
CA LYS A 55 -16.26 5.02 -20.09
C LYS A 55 -17.79 4.99 -20.07
N GLN A 56 -18.40 5.82 -19.23
CA GLN A 56 -19.88 5.99 -19.20
C GLN A 56 -20.34 6.96 -20.29
N ASP A 57 -20.19 6.56 -21.55
CA ASP A 57 -20.47 7.35 -22.75
C ASP A 57 -21.66 6.78 -23.57
N GLY A 58 -22.48 5.91 -22.97
CA GLY A 58 -23.63 5.29 -23.62
C GLY A 58 -23.29 4.06 -24.48
N ILE A 59 -22.04 3.66 -24.58
CA ILE A 59 -21.63 2.47 -25.35
C ILE A 59 -21.54 1.26 -24.41
N TRP A 60 -22.30 0.21 -24.72
CA TRP A 60 -22.30 -1.05 -23.97
C TRP A 60 -21.04 -1.89 -24.30
N ARG A 61 -20.07 -1.95 -23.35
CA ARG A 61 -18.74 -2.58 -23.56
C ARG A 61 -18.58 -3.89 -22.79
N HIS A 62 -19.55 -4.80 -22.93
CA HIS A 62 -19.52 -6.08 -22.20
C HIS A 62 -18.19 -6.84 -22.40
N ASP A 63 -17.76 -7.03 -23.63
CA ASP A 63 -16.65 -7.94 -23.93
C ASP A 63 -15.25 -7.42 -23.52
N THR A 64 -15.11 -6.11 -23.33
CA THR A 64 -13.81 -5.47 -23.07
C THR A 64 -13.60 -5.00 -21.62
N MET A 65 -14.61 -5.16 -20.76
CA MET A 65 -14.60 -4.66 -19.39
C MET A 65 -14.81 -5.75 -18.33
N VAL A 66 -14.87 -7.00 -18.71
CA VAL A 66 -15.00 -8.12 -17.78
C VAL A 66 -13.69 -8.27 -16.97
N PRO A 67 -13.71 -8.15 -15.65
CA PRO A 67 -12.52 -8.34 -14.84
C PRO A 67 -12.16 -9.84 -14.73
N ASN A 68 -10.89 -10.11 -14.42
CA ASN A 68 -10.46 -11.43 -14.00
C ASN A 68 -11.08 -11.80 -12.65
N LEU A 69 -11.05 -13.08 -12.28
CA LEU A 69 -11.42 -13.49 -10.93
C LEU A 69 -10.33 -13.12 -9.91
N ALA A 70 -10.72 -12.90 -8.65
CA ALA A 70 -9.78 -12.56 -7.59
C ALA A 70 -8.67 -13.62 -7.42
N ARG A 71 -9.00 -14.90 -7.57
CA ARG A 71 -8.05 -16.03 -7.51
C ARG A 71 -6.96 -16.00 -8.60
N ASP A 72 -7.15 -15.23 -9.66
CA ASP A 72 -6.18 -15.07 -10.75
C ASP A 72 -5.31 -13.82 -10.56
N ARG A 73 -5.50 -13.09 -9.45
CA ARG A 73 -4.71 -11.91 -9.09
C ARG A 73 -3.85 -12.16 -7.86
N THR A 74 -2.62 -11.72 -7.92
CA THR A 74 -1.69 -11.75 -6.80
C THR A 74 -1.57 -10.39 -6.16
N ILE A 75 -1.83 -10.31 -4.85
CA ILE A 75 -1.60 -9.12 -4.02
C ILE A 75 -0.33 -9.34 -3.20
N GLY A 76 0.60 -8.41 -3.33
CA GLY A 76 1.82 -8.37 -2.54
C GLY A 76 1.71 -7.32 -1.43
N ILE A 77 2.06 -7.69 -0.20
CA ILE A 77 2.04 -6.78 0.94
C ILE A 77 3.47 -6.62 1.47
N LEU A 78 3.99 -5.42 1.44
CA LEU A 78 5.25 -5.06 2.08
C LEU A 78 4.95 -4.59 3.51
N GLY A 79 5.23 -5.44 4.48
CA GLY A 79 4.97 -5.19 5.90
C GLY A 79 3.88 -6.08 6.48
N LEU A 80 4.25 -7.24 7.05
CA LEU A 80 3.34 -8.16 7.75
C LEU A 80 3.34 -7.92 9.27
N GLY A 81 3.16 -6.66 9.67
CA GLY A 81 2.86 -6.26 11.06
C GLY A 81 1.37 -6.49 11.39
N ALA A 82 0.87 -5.92 12.50
CA ALA A 82 -0.54 -6.07 12.89
C ALA A 82 -1.50 -5.70 11.74
N LEU A 83 -1.37 -4.50 11.18
CA LEU A 83 -2.21 -4.03 10.09
C LEU A 83 -2.06 -4.85 8.80
N GLY A 84 -0.82 -5.10 8.38
CA GLY A 84 -0.56 -5.86 7.14
C GLY A 84 -1.02 -7.30 7.22
N SER A 85 -0.94 -7.95 8.38
CA SER A 85 -1.45 -9.31 8.58
C SER A 85 -2.98 -9.35 8.53
N ALA A 86 -3.65 -8.38 9.15
CA ALA A 86 -5.12 -8.26 9.10
C ALA A 86 -5.61 -8.03 7.65
N CYS A 87 -4.96 -7.11 6.93
CA CYS A 87 -5.26 -6.87 5.51
C CYS A 87 -5.03 -8.13 4.65
N ALA A 88 -3.92 -8.86 4.89
CA ALA A 88 -3.61 -10.08 4.15
C ALA A 88 -4.71 -11.15 4.32
N LEU A 89 -5.15 -11.37 5.56
CA LEU A 89 -6.20 -12.34 5.86
C LEU A 89 -7.53 -11.94 5.20
N LYS A 90 -7.93 -10.67 5.28
CA LYS A 90 -9.17 -10.20 4.68
C LYS A 90 -9.16 -10.29 3.15
N LEU A 91 -8.04 -9.96 2.50
CA LEU A 91 -7.89 -10.12 1.06
C LEU A 91 -7.90 -11.59 0.64
N ARG A 92 -7.35 -12.47 1.47
CA ARG A 92 -7.41 -13.92 1.24
C ARG A 92 -8.84 -14.46 1.34
N GLU A 93 -9.65 -13.96 2.28
CA GLU A 93 -11.09 -14.29 2.36
C GLU A 93 -11.85 -13.90 1.10
N LEU A 94 -11.42 -12.85 0.39
CA LEU A 94 -11.94 -12.45 -0.92
C LEU A 94 -11.37 -13.27 -2.08
N ASN A 95 -10.70 -14.37 -1.79
CA ASN A 95 -10.09 -15.30 -2.75
C ASN A 95 -8.90 -14.76 -3.56
N PHE A 96 -8.29 -13.64 -3.19
CA PHE A 96 -7.04 -13.22 -3.84
C PHE A 96 -5.89 -14.17 -3.49
N ASN A 97 -4.93 -14.32 -4.41
CA ASN A 97 -3.63 -14.89 -4.08
C ASN A 97 -2.84 -13.84 -3.30
N VAL A 98 -2.56 -14.08 -2.02
CA VAL A 98 -1.90 -13.11 -1.17
C VAL A 98 -0.51 -13.61 -0.78
N GLN A 99 0.48 -12.79 -1.00
CA GLN A 99 1.84 -12.96 -0.52
C GLN A 99 2.28 -11.71 0.25
N GLY A 100 3.18 -11.87 1.19
CA GLY A 100 3.67 -10.73 1.93
C GLY A 100 5.15 -10.83 2.26
N TRP A 101 5.82 -9.69 2.36
CA TRP A 101 7.22 -9.60 2.75
C TRP A 101 7.38 -8.83 4.06
N SER A 102 8.26 -9.32 4.91
CA SER A 102 8.69 -8.64 6.13
C SER A 102 10.14 -8.96 6.46
N ARG A 103 10.76 -8.11 7.29
CA ARG A 103 12.16 -8.27 7.69
C ARG A 103 12.46 -9.66 8.27
N THR A 104 11.57 -10.15 9.12
CA THR A 104 11.64 -11.50 9.70
C THR A 104 10.50 -12.32 9.13
N LYS A 105 10.78 -13.57 8.76
CA LYS A 105 9.77 -14.49 8.25
C LYS A 105 8.61 -14.60 9.25
N LYS A 106 7.40 -14.55 8.74
CA LYS A 106 6.15 -14.73 9.49
C LYS A 106 5.49 -16.04 9.08
N GLU A 107 4.56 -16.48 9.90
CA GLU A 107 3.66 -17.58 9.59
C GLU A 107 2.24 -17.08 9.76
N ILE A 108 1.53 -16.94 8.64
CA ILE A 108 0.14 -16.50 8.59
C ILE A 108 -0.61 -17.55 7.76
N PRO A 109 -1.71 -18.11 8.28
CA PRO A 109 -2.45 -19.18 7.59
C PRO A 109 -2.85 -18.76 6.16
N ASN A 110 -2.57 -19.62 5.19
CA ASN A 110 -2.91 -19.43 3.78
C ASN A 110 -2.30 -18.19 3.10
N ILE A 111 -1.26 -17.59 3.69
CA ILE A 111 -0.50 -16.46 3.14
C ILE A 111 0.94 -16.92 2.87
N GLU A 112 1.46 -16.66 1.68
CA GLU A 112 2.87 -16.88 1.39
C GLU A 112 3.71 -15.79 2.05
N CYS A 113 4.35 -16.10 3.20
CA CYS A 113 5.18 -15.17 3.94
C CYS A 113 6.64 -15.28 3.51
N LEU A 114 7.18 -14.18 3.00
CA LEU A 114 8.53 -14.06 2.43
C LEU A 114 9.40 -13.11 3.27
N SER A 115 10.72 -13.31 3.20
CA SER A 115 11.71 -12.45 3.86
C SER A 115 13.02 -12.40 3.05
N GLY A 116 13.91 -11.48 3.43
CA GLY A 116 15.19 -11.28 2.74
C GLY A 116 15.04 -10.75 1.31
N ASP A 117 16.17 -10.57 0.61
CA ASP A 117 16.20 -9.93 -0.71
C ASP A 117 15.49 -10.76 -1.79
N LYS A 118 15.68 -12.08 -1.78
CA LYS A 118 15.00 -12.98 -2.73
C LYS A 118 13.49 -12.94 -2.57
N GLY A 119 13.01 -12.88 -1.33
CA GLY A 119 11.59 -12.77 -1.02
C GLY A 119 11.03 -11.42 -1.46
N PHE A 120 11.76 -10.33 -1.23
CA PHE A 120 11.40 -8.99 -1.70
C PHE A 120 11.28 -8.96 -3.23
N ASP A 121 12.30 -9.42 -3.94
CA ASP A 121 12.30 -9.48 -5.39
C ASP A 121 11.15 -10.33 -5.95
N LYS A 122 10.80 -11.44 -5.29
CA LYS A 122 9.66 -12.26 -5.66
C LYS A 122 8.37 -11.45 -5.58
N VAL A 123 8.10 -10.79 -4.45
CA VAL A 123 6.90 -9.98 -4.26
C VAL A 123 6.79 -8.91 -5.35
N LEU A 124 7.87 -8.20 -5.66
CA LEU A 124 7.85 -7.16 -6.70
C LEU A 124 7.50 -7.73 -8.08
N LYS A 125 8.09 -8.88 -8.45
CA LYS A 125 7.94 -9.45 -9.79
C LYS A 125 6.60 -10.12 -10.04
N THR A 126 5.91 -10.58 -8.99
CA THR A 126 4.73 -11.42 -9.16
C THR A 126 3.43 -10.74 -8.75
N SER A 127 3.47 -9.60 -8.06
CA SER A 127 2.28 -8.89 -7.62
C SER A 127 1.59 -8.13 -8.75
N ASP A 128 0.29 -8.21 -8.82
CA ASP A 128 -0.58 -7.36 -9.64
C ASP A 128 -0.96 -6.07 -8.91
N ILE A 129 -1.08 -6.16 -7.57
CA ILE A 129 -1.32 -5.04 -6.67
C ILE A 129 -0.28 -5.12 -5.56
N LEU A 130 0.45 -4.04 -5.32
CA LEU A 130 1.47 -3.94 -4.28
C LEU A 130 1.02 -2.94 -3.22
N ILE A 131 0.96 -3.41 -1.97
CA ILE A 131 0.51 -2.65 -0.81
C ILE A 131 1.70 -2.40 0.11
N LEU A 132 1.90 -1.15 0.53
CA LEU A 132 2.96 -0.76 1.46
C LEU A 132 2.34 -0.42 2.83
N LEU A 133 2.72 -1.21 3.84
CA LEU A 133 2.36 -1.05 5.25
C LEU A 133 3.59 -1.19 6.16
N LEU A 134 4.76 -0.82 5.63
CA LEU A 134 6.02 -0.80 6.37
C LEU A 134 6.14 0.45 7.24
N PRO A 135 6.81 0.38 8.38
CA PRO A 135 7.28 1.55 9.09
C PRO A 135 8.41 2.22 8.30
N LEU A 136 8.58 3.53 8.47
CA LEU A 136 9.73 4.25 7.92
C LEU A 136 10.95 4.04 8.81
N THR A 137 12.01 3.57 8.22
CA THR A 137 13.34 3.38 8.83
C THR A 137 14.39 3.67 7.76
N ASP A 138 15.66 3.79 8.14
CA ASP A 138 16.76 3.95 7.17
C ASP A 138 16.81 2.83 6.14
N LYS A 139 16.36 1.62 6.49
CA LYS A 139 16.34 0.45 5.60
C LYS A 139 15.11 0.40 4.70
N THR A 140 14.03 1.10 5.04
CA THR A 140 12.79 1.11 4.27
C THR A 140 12.56 2.42 3.53
N LYS A 141 13.32 3.46 3.85
CA LYS A 141 13.31 4.73 3.10
C LYS A 141 13.62 4.46 1.63
N TYR A 142 12.73 4.94 0.76
CA TYR A 142 12.81 4.73 -0.69
C TYR A 142 12.99 3.26 -1.09
N ILE A 143 12.34 2.34 -0.36
CA ILE A 143 12.35 0.92 -0.69
C ILE A 143 11.77 0.68 -2.11
N LEU A 144 10.80 1.52 -2.54
CA LEU A 144 10.41 1.65 -3.94
C LEU A 144 11.10 2.88 -4.54
N ASN A 145 12.10 2.63 -5.36
CA ASN A 145 12.90 3.59 -6.12
C ASN A 145 13.07 3.10 -7.56
N SER A 146 13.80 3.84 -8.40
CA SER A 146 13.98 3.48 -9.80
C SER A 146 14.53 2.06 -10.03
N LYS A 147 15.41 1.54 -9.13
CA LYS A 147 15.97 0.19 -9.26
C LYS A 147 14.95 -0.90 -8.92
N THR A 148 14.15 -0.68 -7.90
CA THR A 148 13.16 -1.65 -7.43
C THR A 148 11.88 -1.59 -8.27
N LEU A 149 11.44 -0.40 -8.70
CA LEU A 149 10.34 -0.22 -9.62
C LEU A 149 10.63 -0.82 -11.02
N ALA A 150 11.89 -0.89 -11.42
CA ALA A 150 12.27 -1.60 -12.66
C ALA A 150 12.04 -3.12 -12.59
N LYS A 151 11.86 -3.69 -11.39
CA LYS A 151 11.64 -5.14 -11.18
C LYS A 151 10.17 -5.51 -11.08
N VAL A 152 9.27 -4.55 -10.93
CA VAL A 152 7.85 -4.85 -10.73
C VAL A 152 7.20 -5.42 -11.99
N LYS A 153 6.13 -6.16 -11.81
CA LYS A 153 5.31 -6.65 -12.91
C LYS A 153 4.72 -5.46 -13.69
N LYS A 154 4.83 -5.47 -15.02
CA LYS A 154 4.23 -4.42 -15.85
C LYS A 154 2.71 -4.34 -15.65
N GLY A 155 2.20 -3.14 -15.46
CA GLY A 155 0.78 -2.90 -15.20
C GLY A 155 0.39 -3.08 -13.74
N ILE A 156 1.35 -3.10 -12.81
CA ILE A 156 1.11 -3.19 -11.37
C ILE A 156 0.36 -1.96 -10.87
N PHE A 157 -0.50 -2.17 -9.87
CA PHE A 157 -1.09 -1.09 -9.07
C PHE A 157 -0.35 -0.97 -7.73
N ILE A 158 -0.21 0.25 -7.23
CA ILE A 158 0.47 0.51 -5.96
C ILE A 158 -0.49 1.20 -4.99
N ILE A 159 -0.53 0.73 -3.73
CA ILE A 159 -1.27 1.34 -2.64
C ILE A 159 -0.28 1.61 -1.50
N ASN A 160 -0.10 2.88 -1.12
CA ASN A 160 0.75 3.24 0.00
C ASN A 160 -0.08 3.89 1.11
N ALA A 161 -0.29 3.14 2.18
CA ALA A 161 -0.89 3.59 3.43
C ALA A 161 0.06 3.38 4.63
N GLY A 162 1.36 3.24 4.35
CA GLY A 162 2.41 3.14 5.36
C GLY A 162 3.01 4.49 5.71
N ARG A 163 4.01 4.93 4.92
CA ARG A 163 4.69 6.24 5.04
C ARG A 163 5.08 6.75 3.66
N GLY A 164 5.01 8.07 3.47
CA GLY A 164 5.32 8.68 2.17
C GLY A 164 6.72 8.36 1.67
N SER A 165 7.71 8.56 2.50
CA SER A 165 9.12 8.31 2.14
C SER A 165 9.50 6.83 1.94
N LEU A 166 8.54 5.90 1.92
CA LEU A 166 8.76 4.53 1.43
C LEU A 166 8.94 4.49 -0.09
N ILE A 167 8.40 5.49 -0.79
CA ILE A 167 8.46 5.60 -2.24
C ILE A 167 9.27 6.85 -2.61
N ASP A 168 10.06 6.74 -3.65
CA ASP A 168 10.66 7.87 -4.35
C ASP A 168 9.61 8.43 -5.32
N ASP A 169 9.14 9.64 -5.06
CA ASP A 169 8.03 10.27 -5.78
C ASP A 169 8.34 10.48 -7.27
N GLU A 170 9.56 10.95 -7.60
CA GLU A 170 10.01 11.15 -8.98
C GLU A 170 10.09 9.83 -9.75
N ALA A 171 10.64 8.80 -9.10
CA ALA A 171 10.68 7.47 -9.68
C ALA A 171 9.27 6.93 -9.93
N LEU A 172 8.35 7.07 -8.96
CA LEU A 172 6.98 6.60 -9.11
C LEU A 172 6.30 7.23 -10.33
N ILE A 173 6.34 8.57 -10.45
CA ILE A 173 5.76 9.29 -11.59
C ILE A 173 6.36 8.79 -12.91
N SER A 174 7.69 8.69 -13.01
CA SER A 174 8.36 8.19 -14.21
C SER A 174 7.87 6.80 -14.62
N PHE A 175 7.63 5.90 -13.66
CA PHE A 175 7.16 4.54 -13.94
C PHE A 175 5.65 4.48 -14.24
N ILE A 176 4.85 5.41 -13.72
CA ILE A 176 3.45 5.57 -14.10
C ILE A 176 3.34 6.08 -15.54
N ASP A 177 4.12 7.08 -15.91
CA ASP A 177 4.14 7.66 -17.27
C ASP A 177 4.57 6.63 -18.31
N LYS A 178 5.56 5.80 -18.00
CA LYS A 178 6.00 4.67 -18.83
C LYS A 178 4.99 3.52 -18.90
N GLY A 179 3.94 3.53 -18.07
CA GLY A 179 2.93 2.48 -18.00
C GLY A 179 3.42 1.17 -17.37
N THR A 180 4.56 1.19 -16.69
CA THR A 180 5.00 0.06 -15.86
C THR A 180 4.15 -0.05 -14.60
N VAL A 181 3.87 1.09 -13.94
CA VAL A 181 2.86 1.22 -12.90
C VAL A 181 1.57 1.71 -13.56
N ALA A 182 0.49 0.98 -13.40
CA ALA A 182 -0.79 1.31 -14.02
C ALA A 182 -1.46 2.51 -13.35
N ALA A 183 -1.48 2.53 -12.01
CA ALA A 183 -1.95 3.62 -11.17
C ALA A 183 -1.45 3.46 -9.74
N ALA A 184 -1.55 4.53 -8.94
CA ALA A 184 -1.21 4.51 -7.53
C ALA A 184 -2.29 5.18 -6.66
N THR A 185 -2.56 4.61 -5.47
CA THR A 185 -3.30 5.25 -4.39
C THR A 185 -2.33 5.56 -3.27
N LEU A 186 -2.23 6.83 -2.90
CA LEU A 186 -1.28 7.32 -1.91
C LEU A 186 -2.05 8.05 -0.80
N ASP A 187 -1.97 7.52 0.41
CA ASP A 187 -2.58 8.12 1.60
C ASP A 187 -1.57 8.93 2.41
N VAL A 188 -0.28 8.73 2.16
CA VAL A 188 0.84 9.29 2.92
C VAL A 188 1.90 9.88 2.00
N PHE A 189 2.57 10.94 2.48
CA PHE A 189 3.50 11.73 1.66
C PHE A 189 4.79 12.04 2.42
N SER A 190 5.86 12.32 1.68
CA SER A 190 7.15 12.71 2.26
C SER A 190 7.07 14.04 3.01
N LYS A 191 6.17 14.93 2.58
CA LYS A 191 5.82 16.18 3.26
C LYS A 191 4.30 16.23 3.43
N GLU A 192 3.84 16.35 4.65
CA GLU A 192 2.43 16.48 5.02
C GLU A 192 2.18 17.78 5.79
N PRO A 193 1.11 18.52 5.47
CA PRO A 193 0.19 18.32 4.36
C PRO A 193 0.86 18.38 2.99
N LEU A 194 0.36 17.56 2.03
CA LEU A 194 0.87 17.57 0.65
C LEU A 194 0.68 18.96 0.02
N PRO A 195 1.77 19.61 -0.47
CA PRO A 195 1.66 20.92 -1.07
C PRO A 195 0.66 20.96 -2.23
N SER A 196 -0.13 22.02 -2.32
CA SER A 196 -1.16 22.16 -3.37
C SER A 196 -0.60 22.16 -4.79
N SER A 197 0.69 22.49 -4.97
CA SER A 197 1.39 22.45 -6.25
C SER A 197 1.99 21.09 -6.57
N HIS A 198 1.82 20.07 -5.70
CA HIS A 198 2.45 18.77 -5.93
C HIS A 198 1.81 18.05 -7.12
N ILE A 199 2.65 17.45 -7.96
CA ILE A 199 2.23 16.79 -9.21
C ILE A 199 1.17 15.68 -9.00
N PHE A 200 1.15 15.03 -7.84
CA PHE A 200 0.19 13.97 -7.54
C PHE A 200 -1.26 14.44 -7.61
N TRP A 201 -1.57 15.70 -7.25
CA TRP A 201 -2.93 16.23 -7.32
C TRP A 201 -3.50 16.28 -8.74
N ALA A 202 -2.65 16.59 -9.73
CA ALA A 202 -3.05 16.73 -11.11
C ALA A 202 -2.90 15.45 -11.95
N HIS A 203 -2.24 14.42 -11.40
CA HIS A 203 -1.91 13.23 -12.18
C HIS A 203 -3.08 12.25 -12.24
N ALA A 204 -3.67 12.04 -13.44
CA ALA A 204 -4.88 11.24 -13.65
C ALA A 204 -4.83 9.79 -13.15
N LYS A 205 -3.61 9.23 -12.96
CA LYS A 205 -3.41 7.85 -12.49
C LYS A 205 -2.98 7.78 -11.02
N VAL A 206 -2.99 8.92 -10.30
CA VAL A 206 -2.67 8.99 -8.88
C VAL A 206 -3.92 9.41 -8.12
N THR A 207 -4.29 8.62 -7.13
CA THR A 207 -5.34 8.97 -6.16
C THR A 207 -4.65 9.40 -4.87
N VAL A 208 -4.95 10.59 -4.42
CA VAL A 208 -4.47 11.16 -3.17
C VAL A 208 -5.58 11.10 -2.13
N THR A 209 -5.30 10.57 -0.95
CA THR A 209 -6.14 10.70 0.25
C THR A 209 -5.31 11.32 1.37
N PRO A 210 -5.90 12.16 2.25
CA PRO A 210 -5.13 13.02 3.15
C PRO A 210 -4.79 12.34 4.49
N HIS A 211 -4.07 11.21 4.45
CA HIS A 211 -3.60 10.42 5.59
C HIS A 211 -4.74 9.95 6.51
N ILE A 212 -5.75 9.33 5.91
CA ILE A 212 -7.00 8.91 6.58
C ILE A 212 -7.26 7.40 6.51
N ALA A 213 -6.33 6.62 5.97
CA ALA A 213 -6.55 5.18 5.70
C ALA A 213 -6.97 4.38 6.94
N ALA A 214 -6.53 4.78 8.12
CA ALA A 214 -6.86 4.11 9.39
C ALA A 214 -7.61 5.04 10.37
N GLU A 215 -7.99 6.25 9.93
CA GLU A 215 -8.75 7.17 10.77
C GLU A 215 -10.23 6.82 10.74
N THR A 216 -10.83 6.71 11.93
CA THR A 216 -12.27 6.49 12.10
C THR A 216 -12.86 7.62 12.93
N ARG A 217 -14.13 7.96 12.69
CA ARG A 217 -14.82 8.94 13.54
C ARG A 217 -15.13 8.27 14.89
N PRO A 218 -14.82 8.91 16.03
CA PRO A 218 -15.30 8.43 17.30
C PRO A 218 -16.84 8.43 17.31
N GLN A 219 -17.40 7.36 17.84
CA GLN A 219 -18.86 7.26 18.07
C GLN A 219 -19.26 8.11 19.27
#